data_f0441b67902782c601080835cac5a6f7
#
_entry.id   f0441b67902782c601080835cac5a6f7
#
_cell.length_a   1.000
_cell.length_b   1.000
_cell.length_c   1.000
_cell.angle_alpha   90.00
_cell.angle_beta   90.00
_cell.angle_gamma   90.00
#
_symmetry.space_group_name_H-M   'P 1'
#
loop_
_entity.id
_entity.type
_entity.pdbx_description
1 polymer ?
#
loop_
_entity_poly.entity_id
_entity_poly.type
_entity_poly.pdbx_seq_one_letter_code
_entity_poly.pdbx_strand_id
1 'polypeptide(L)'
;MAHSVSTPSLNIDVRSAQIEDLKPLLSLEEKAFAGDRLSRRSFRRAMTSSGSALLVAVNEGGLLGYALLHLRQGTHLARLYSLAVAPEARGLGVAKTLIQACEKQAIKKGKNLLRLEVSDVNLNALSLYRKMGYQEFGHYDAYYEDQTDAIRMQKVLRYSADEQISRPLSWLAQGTPFTCGSASLQMVLSALSSDYQATPNDELEIWREATTIFMTSGHGGCHPMGLALAAQKRGLTAEVWLSEEEAFVC
;
A
#
# COMPACT_ATOMS: atom_id res chain seq x y z
N MET A 1 40.51 26.24 -10.23
CA MET A 1 40.26 24.79 -10.26
C MET A 1 39.38 24.49 -9.07
N ALA A 2 38.06 24.33 -9.28
CA ALA A 2 37.10 24.03 -8.23
C ALA A 2 37.03 22.49 -8.10
N HIS A 3 37.50 21.97 -6.98
CA HIS A 3 37.33 20.57 -6.62
C HIS A 3 35.86 20.35 -6.26
N SER A 4 35.10 19.72 -7.14
CA SER A 4 33.79 19.17 -6.81
C SER A 4 33.98 18.04 -5.81
N VAL A 5 33.67 18.31 -4.55
CA VAL A 5 33.54 17.27 -3.53
C VAL A 5 32.31 16.46 -3.88
N SER A 6 32.51 15.31 -4.51
CA SER A 6 31.44 14.31 -4.69
C SER A 6 31.06 13.81 -3.31
N THR A 7 29.85 14.16 -2.86
CA THR A 7 29.23 13.59 -1.66
C THR A 7 29.19 12.07 -1.87
N PRO A 8 29.78 11.24 -0.99
CA PRO A 8 29.69 9.79 -1.13
C PRO A 8 28.21 9.40 -1.10
N SER A 9 27.74 8.77 -2.16
CA SER A 9 26.41 8.17 -2.21
C SER A 9 26.36 7.10 -1.13
N LEU A 10 25.63 7.37 -0.04
CA LEU A 10 25.44 6.38 1.01
C LEU A 10 24.69 5.21 0.39
N ASN A 11 25.37 4.09 0.18
CA ASN A 11 24.73 2.88 -0.31
C ASN A 11 23.86 2.32 0.81
N ILE A 12 22.54 2.56 0.74
CA ILE A 12 21.57 2.06 1.72
C ILE A 12 20.94 0.80 1.13
N ASP A 13 21.24 -0.34 1.74
CA ASP A 13 20.54 -1.59 1.45
C ASP A 13 19.38 -1.81 2.42
N VAL A 14 18.22 -2.23 1.89
CA VAL A 14 17.04 -2.54 2.71
C VAL A 14 16.66 -4.01 2.51
N ARG A 15 16.66 -4.75 3.61
CA ARG A 15 16.35 -6.17 3.65
C ARG A 15 15.46 -6.54 4.84
N SER A 16 14.94 -7.76 4.82
CA SER A 16 14.29 -8.33 6.01
C SER A 16 15.30 -8.49 7.14
N ALA A 17 14.86 -8.18 8.36
CA ALA A 17 15.69 -8.34 9.55
C ALA A 17 15.99 -9.83 9.82
N GLN A 18 17.22 -10.11 10.26
CA GLN A 18 17.72 -11.41 10.65
C GLN A 18 18.00 -11.43 12.15
N ILE A 19 18.23 -12.63 12.71
CA ILE A 19 18.43 -12.75 14.15
C ILE A 19 19.67 -12.02 14.65
N GLU A 20 20.67 -11.88 13.81
CA GLU A 20 21.92 -11.14 14.05
C GLU A 20 21.67 -9.65 14.25
N ASP A 21 20.60 -9.10 13.63
CA ASP A 21 20.21 -7.69 13.75
C ASP A 21 19.60 -7.37 15.12
N LEU A 22 19.23 -8.37 15.92
CA LEU A 22 18.48 -8.18 17.16
C LEU A 22 19.19 -7.28 18.17
N LYS A 23 20.50 -7.43 18.31
CA LYS A 23 21.28 -6.59 19.23
C LYS A 23 21.41 -5.14 18.75
N PRO A 24 21.76 -4.88 17.47
CA PRO A 24 21.71 -3.53 16.89
C PRO A 24 20.32 -2.87 16.97
N LEU A 25 19.24 -3.63 16.70
CA LEU A 25 17.85 -3.12 16.78
C LEU A 25 17.50 -2.64 18.18
N LEU A 26 17.83 -3.41 19.21
CA LEU A 26 17.59 -3.01 20.61
C LEU A 26 18.38 -1.75 20.98
N SER A 27 19.63 -1.66 20.55
CA SER A 27 20.44 -0.45 20.80
C SER A 27 19.88 0.78 20.09
N LEU A 28 19.38 0.61 18.85
CA LEU A 28 18.74 1.69 18.11
C LEU A 28 17.43 2.13 18.79
N GLU A 29 16.62 1.18 19.25
CA GLU A 29 15.38 1.44 19.97
C GLU A 29 15.59 2.28 21.23
N GLU A 30 16.62 1.95 22.02
CA GLU A 30 16.99 2.70 23.21
C GLU A 30 17.40 4.14 22.90
N LYS A 31 18.06 4.37 21.75
CA LYS A 31 18.48 5.70 21.31
C LYS A 31 17.36 6.52 20.67
N ALA A 32 16.42 5.85 20.03
CA ALA A 32 15.39 6.50 19.24
C ALA A 32 14.15 6.91 20.05
N PHE A 33 13.80 6.13 21.09
CA PHE A 33 12.57 6.32 21.86
C PHE A 33 12.84 6.44 23.35
N ALA A 34 12.21 7.41 23.98
CA ALA A 34 12.26 7.59 25.43
C ALA A 34 11.34 6.61 26.16
N GLY A 35 10.11 6.37 25.60
CA GLY A 35 9.09 5.43 26.05
C GLY A 35 8.64 4.52 24.91
N ASP A 36 7.58 3.72 25.12
CA ASP A 36 6.92 2.85 24.11
C ASP A 36 7.88 1.98 23.29
N ARG A 37 8.93 1.47 23.92
CA ARG A 37 9.99 0.73 23.26
C ARG A 37 9.60 -0.70 22.93
N LEU A 38 9.97 -1.15 21.74
CA LEU A 38 9.85 -2.55 21.33
C LEU A 38 10.80 -3.44 22.14
N SER A 39 10.24 -4.45 22.78
CA SER A 39 11.02 -5.42 23.53
C SER A 39 11.75 -6.42 22.62
N ARG A 40 12.77 -7.09 23.16
CA ARG A 40 13.45 -8.23 22.50
C ARG A 40 12.45 -9.27 22.00
N ARG A 41 11.40 -9.55 22.79
CA ARG A 41 10.34 -10.50 22.44
C ARG A 41 9.52 -10.01 21.25
N SER A 42 9.21 -8.71 21.21
CA SER A 42 8.47 -8.09 20.11
C SER A 42 9.23 -8.18 18.80
N PHE A 43 10.53 -7.85 18.80
CA PHE A 43 11.39 -7.98 17.61
C PHE A 43 11.48 -9.42 17.11
N ARG A 44 11.74 -10.39 17.99
CA ARG A 44 11.78 -11.82 17.62
C ARG A 44 10.45 -12.28 17.02
N ARG A 45 9.32 -11.90 17.61
CA ARG A 45 8.00 -12.22 17.09
C ARG A 45 7.79 -11.61 15.70
N ALA A 46 8.20 -10.34 15.50
CA ALA A 46 8.08 -9.67 14.22
C ALA A 46 8.89 -10.34 13.11
N MET A 47 10.08 -10.89 13.42
CA MET A 47 10.93 -11.61 12.47
C MET A 47 10.32 -12.94 12.00
N THR A 48 9.53 -13.61 12.84
CA THR A 48 9.01 -14.97 12.57
C THR A 48 7.54 -14.99 12.15
N SER A 49 6.80 -13.89 12.37
CA SER A 49 5.37 -13.83 12.12
C SER A 49 5.07 -13.54 10.65
N SER A 50 4.18 -14.33 10.04
CA SER A 50 3.64 -14.04 8.71
C SER A 50 2.75 -12.79 8.66
N GLY A 51 2.23 -12.36 9.82
CA GLY A 51 1.41 -11.15 9.98
C GLY A 51 2.21 -9.86 10.19
N SER A 52 3.54 -9.90 10.04
CA SER A 52 4.41 -8.73 10.12
C SER A 52 5.58 -8.82 9.15
N ALA A 53 6.19 -7.67 8.86
CA ALA A 53 7.47 -7.58 8.17
C ALA A 53 8.35 -6.59 8.92
N LEU A 54 9.50 -7.05 9.38
CA LEU A 54 10.53 -6.21 9.98
C LEU A 54 11.64 -6.00 8.97
N LEU A 55 11.79 -4.75 8.52
CA LEU A 55 12.78 -4.35 7.54
C LEU A 55 13.90 -3.56 8.23
N VAL A 56 15.12 -3.75 7.79
CA VAL A 56 16.30 -3.01 8.26
C VAL A 56 16.97 -2.32 7.09
N ALA A 57 17.41 -1.08 7.32
CA ALA A 57 18.29 -0.35 6.43
C ALA A 57 19.72 -0.48 6.97
N VAL A 58 20.63 -0.94 6.15
CA VAL A 58 22.02 -1.19 6.52
C VAL A 58 22.98 -0.61 5.49
N ASN A 59 24.22 -0.37 5.90
CA ASN A 59 25.36 -0.13 5.02
C ASN A 59 26.59 -0.87 5.57
N GLU A 60 27.78 -0.60 5.01
CA GLU A 60 29.05 -1.18 5.48
C GLU A 60 29.35 -0.86 6.95
N GLY A 61 28.87 0.28 7.47
CA GLY A 61 29.01 0.71 8.86
C GLY A 61 27.99 0.09 9.84
N GLY A 62 27.01 -0.67 9.35
CA GLY A 62 26.01 -1.34 10.16
C GLY A 62 24.57 -0.86 9.99
N LEU A 63 23.77 -0.97 11.06
CA LEU A 63 22.35 -0.66 11.07
C LEU A 63 22.09 0.85 11.07
N LEU A 64 21.40 1.35 10.04
CA LEU A 64 21.01 2.75 9.89
C LEU A 64 19.59 3.04 10.36
N GLY A 65 18.72 2.04 10.35
CA GLY A 65 17.33 2.20 10.74
C GLY A 65 16.55 0.92 10.56
N TYR A 66 15.30 0.91 11.05
CA TYR A 66 14.36 -0.18 10.83
C TYR A 66 12.94 0.34 10.62
N ALA A 67 12.07 -0.51 10.06
CA ALA A 67 10.63 -0.31 9.99
C ALA A 67 9.91 -1.62 10.31
N LEU A 68 8.88 -1.54 11.15
CA LEU A 68 7.99 -2.66 11.49
C LEU A 68 6.63 -2.43 10.85
N LEU A 69 6.27 -3.32 9.95
CA LEU A 69 5.00 -3.32 9.24
C LEU A 69 4.12 -4.45 9.78
N HIS A 70 2.90 -4.15 10.18
CA HIS A 70 1.86 -5.14 10.49
C HIS A 70 0.99 -5.38 9.26
N LEU A 71 0.78 -6.66 8.95
CA LEU A 71 0.04 -7.15 7.78
C LEU A 71 -1.20 -7.90 8.27
N ARG A 72 -2.29 -7.18 8.52
CA ARG A 72 -3.52 -7.81 9.05
C ARG A 72 -4.09 -8.80 8.04
N GLN A 73 -4.22 -10.06 8.44
CA GLN A 73 -4.84 -11.09 7.60
C GLN A 73 -6.33 -10.81 7.38
N GLY A 74 -6.86 -11.20 6.22
CA GLY A 74 -8.27 -11.00 5.87
C GLY A 74 -8.64 -9.54 5.55
N THR A 75 -7.67 -8.62 5.47
CA THR A 75 -7.91 -7.22 5.11
C THR A 75 -6.89 -6.73 4.08
N HIS A 76 -7.23 -5.69 3.34
CA HIS A 76 -6.31 -5.00 2.43
C HIS A 76 -5.42 -3.95 3.11
N LEU A 77 -5.44 -3.91 4.46
CA LEU A 77 -4.74 -2.93 5.26
C LEU A 77 -3.38 -3.44 5.74
N ALA A 78 -2.35 -2.61 5.58
CA ALA A 78 -1.08 -2.68 6.29
C ALA A 78 -0.95 -1.48 7.24
N ARG A 79 -0.22 -1.66 8.35
CA ARG A 79 0.07 -0.58 9.30
C ARG A 79 1.57 -0.49 9.54
N LEU A 80 2.15 0.67 9.27
CA LEU A 80 3.51 0.99 9.70
C LEU A 80 3.46 1.27 11.21
N TYR A 81 3.88 0.27 11.99
CA TYR A 81 3.75 0.30 13.45
C TYR A 81 4.88 1.06 14.12
N SER A 82 6.12 0.89 13.65
CA SER A 82 7.29 1.57 14.18
C SER A 82 8.30 1.84 13.08
N LEU A 83 8.96 3.00 13.17
CA LEU A 83 10.03 3.42 12.27
C LEU A 83 11.08 4.17 13.10
N ALA A 84 12.31 3.71 13.08
CA ALA A 84 13.43 4.40 13.69
C ALA A 84 14.63 4.53 12.76
N VAL A 85 15.31 5.67 12.83
CA VAL A 85 16.55 5.96 12.11
C VAL A 85 17.60 6.40 13.10
N ALA A 86 18.78 5.82 12.99
CA ALA A 86 19.93 6.15 13.81
C ALA A 86 20.22 7.67 13.74
N PRO A 87 20.51 8.34 14.87
CA PRO A 87 20.74 9.78 14.89
C PRO A 87 21.74 10.24 13.83
N GLU A 88 22.82 9.49 13.65
CA GLU A 88 23.92 9.73 12.69
C GLU A 88 23.49 9.53 11.22
N ALA A 89 22.39 8.83 10.97
CA ALA A 89 21.84 8.55 9.63
C ALA A 89 20.62 9.44 9.29
N ARG A 90 20.26 10.38 10.17
CA ARG A 90 19.16 11.31 9.90
C ARG A 90 19.55 12.30 8.78
N GLY A 91 18.56 12.69 7.99
CA GLY A 91 18.80 13.58 6.83
C GLY A 91 19.34 12.88 5.58
N LEU A 92 19.78 11.62 5.68
CA LEU A 92 20.37 10.85 4.58
C LEU A 92 19.35 10.04 3.74
N GLY A 93 18.06 10.27 3.94
CA GLY A 93 17.00 9.61 3.18
C GLY A 93 16.61 8.20 3.67
N VAL A 94 17.22 7.68 4.74
CA VAL A 94 16.98 6.34 5.29
C VAL A 94 15.49 6.09 5.57
N ALA A 95 14.81 7.02 6.24
CA ALA A 95 13.38 6.90 6.53
C ALA A 95 12.55 6.76 5.27
N LYS A 96 12.80 7.60 4.25
CA LYS A 96 12.12 7.53 2.95
C LYS A 96 12.31 6.17 2.30
N THR A 97 13.54 5.65 2.27
CA THR A 97 13.87 4.35 1.68
C THR A 97 13.18 3.20 2.41
N LEU A 98 13.14 3.23 3.75
CA LEU A 98 12.41 2.24 4.57
C LEU A 98 10.90 2.28 4.31
N ILE A 99 10.29 3.47 4.24
CA ILE A 99 8.86 3.61 3.96
C ILE A 99 8.53 3.05 2.57
N GLN A 100 9.33 3.39 1.55
CA GLN A 100 9.14 2.86 0.20
C GLN A 100 9.28 1.33 0.15
N ALA A 101 10.22 0.76 0.92
CA ALA A 101 10.35 -0.69 1.05
C ALA A 101 9.12 -1.32 1.75
N CYS A 102 8.56 -0.66 2.77
CA CYS A 102 7.31 -1.06 3.42
C CYS A 102 6.12 -1.02 2.45
N GLU A 103 6.00 0.02 1.63
CA GLU A 103 4.96 0.13 0.60
C GLU A 103 5.05 -1.03 -0.40
N LYS A 104 6.25 -1.30 -0.94
CA LYS A 104 6.49 -2.44 -1.83
C LYS A 104 6.17 -3.78 -1.17
N GLN A 105 6.58 -3.96 0.08
CA GLN A 105 6.29 -5.18 0.83
C GLN A 105 4.79 -5.36 1.10
N ALA A 106 4.07 -4.27 1.41
CA ALA A 106 2.63 -4.28 1.59
C ALA A 106 1.91 -4.71 0.29
N ILE A 107 2.26 -4.09 -0.85
CA ILE A 107 1.73 -4.45 -2.17
C ILE A 107 1.99 -5.94 -2.48
N LYS A 108 3.23 -6.41 -2.28
CA LYS A 108 3.60 -7.82 -2.49
C LYS A 108 2.77 -8.80 -1.65
N LYS A 109 2.25 -8.33 -0.50
CA LYS A 109 1.37 -9.09 0.41
C LYS A 109 -0.12 -8.84 0.16
N GLY A 110 -0.49 -8.25 -0.99
CA GLY A 110 -1.88 -7.98 -1.38
C GLY A 110 -2.55 -6.88 -0.56
N LYS A 111 -1.76 -5.96 0.01
CA LYS A 111 -2.28 -4.79 0.73
C LYS A 111 -2.30 -3.58 -0.19
N ASN A 112 -3.38 -2.85 -0.17
CA ASN A 112 -3.57 -1.68 -1.00
C ASN A 112 -3.70 -0.38 -0.21
N LEU A 113 -3.69 -0.46 1.12
CA LEU A 113 -3.78 0.68 2.02
C LEU A 113 -2.71 0.56 3.11
N LEU A 114 -1.90 1.60 3.29
CA LEU A 114 -0.93 1.71 4.39
C LEU A 114 -1.34 2.83 5.32
N ARG A 115 -1.52 2.50 6.60
CA ARG A 115 -1.84 3.45 7.68
C ARG A 115 -0.69 3.55 8.66
N LEU A 116 -0.59 4.70 9.30
CA LEU A 116 0.35 4.96 10.38
C LEU A 116 -0.23 5.98 11.36
N GLU A 117 0.34 6.03 12.54
CA GLU A 117 0.15 7.07 13.54
C GLU A 117 1.49 7.77 13.78
N VAL A 118 1.45 9.09 13.91
CA VAL A 118 2.64 9.92 14.14
C VAL A 118 2.28 11.02 15.14
N SER A 119 3.18 11.27 16.10
CA SER A 119 2.97 12.35 17.08
C SER A 119 2.83 13.70 16.37
N ASP A 120 1.86 14.48 16.80
CA ASP A 120 1.56 15.82 16.28
C ASP A 120 2.73 16.81 16.44
N VAL A 121 3.57 16.61 17.44
CA VAL A 121 4.79 17.39 17.67
C VAL A 121 5.97 16.94 16.78
N ASN A 122 5.89 15.79 16.11
CA ASN A 122 6.93 15.30 15.21
C ASN A 122 6.81 15.89 13.79
N LEU A 123 7.04 17.20 13.69
CA LEU A 123 6.88 17.95 12.44
C LEU A 123 7.73 17.40 11.26
N ASN A 124 8.91 16.85 11.57
CA ASN A 124 9.78 16.26 10.55
C ASN A 124 9.17 15.01 9.93
N ALA A 125 8.62 14.11 10.74
CA ALA A 125 7.96 12.91 10.26
C ALA A 125 6.65 13.25 9.52
N LEU A 126 5.84 14.17 10.03
CA LEU A 126 4.63 14.66 9.36
C LEU A 126 4.95 15.23 7.97
N SER A 127 5.99 16.09 7.88
CA SER A 127 6.43 16.64 6.58
C SER A 127 6.88 15.54 5.62
N LEU A 128 7.61 14.53 6.10
CA LEU A 128 8.05 13.40 5.29
C LEU A 128 6.86 12.61 4.75
N TYR A 129 5.91 12.22 5.62
CA TYR A 129 4.74 11.45 5.20
C TYR A 129 3.87 12.21 4.20
N ARG A 130 3.61 13.52 4.42
CA ARG A 130 2.87 14.36 3.46
C ARG A 130 3.57 14.40 2.11
N LYS A 131 4.90 14.60 2.06
CA LYS A 131 5.71 14.58 0.81
C LYS A 131 5.69 13.22 0.11
N MET A 132 5.48 12.14 0.84
CA MET A 132 5.35 10.79 0.29
C MET A 132 3.92 10.45 -0.13
N GLY A 133 2.96 11.39 -0.03
CA GLY A 133 1.58 11.23 -0.46
C GLY A 133 0.65 10.62 0.57
N TYR A 134 1.04 10.57 1.84
CA TYR A 134 0.13 10.20 2.93
C TYR A 134 -0.82 11.35 3.23
N GLN A 135 -2.08 11.04 3.46
CA GLN A 135 -3.15 11.98 3.80
C GLN A 135 -3.61 11.73 5.24
N GLU A 136 -3.93 12.80 5.95
CA GLU A 136 -4.52 12.72 7.28
C GLU A 136 -5.98 12.28 7.17
N PHE A 137 -6.41 11.36 8.06
CA PHE A 137 -7.79 10.90 8.09
C PHE A 137 -8.39 10.86 9.51
N GLY A 138 -7.65 11.27 10.52
CA GLY A 138 -8.11 11.36 11.90
C GLY A 138 -6.99 11.61 12.87
N HIS A 139 -7.32 11.66 14.16
CA HIS A 139 -6.36 11.79 15.24
C HIS A 139 -6.82 10.96 16.45
N TYR A 140 -5.91 10.75 17.39
CA TYR A 140 -6.17 10.20 18.70
C TYR A 140 -5.60 11.14 19.75
N ASP A 141 -6.43 11.53 20.71
CA ASP A 141 -6.01 12.39 21.83
C ASP A 141 -5.21 11.56 22.83
N ALA A 142 -4.15 12.17 23.40
CA ALA A 142 -3.28 11.58 24.44
C ALA A 142 -2.86 10.12 24.12
N TYR A 143 -2.45 9.87 22.88
CA TYR A 143 -2.17 8.54 22.37
C TYR A 143 -0.85 7.95 22.87
N TYR A 144 0.18 8.79 23.02
CA TYR A 144 1.51 8.39 23.46
C TYR A 144 1.65 8.44 24.98
N GLU A 145 2.66 7.75 25.55
CA GLU A 145 2.92 7.75 26.99
C GLU A 145 3.14 9.17 27.55
N ASP A 146 3.69 10.07 26.74
CA ASP A 146 3.93 11.48 27.08
C ASP A 146 2.69 12.37 26.90
N GLN A 147 1.52 11.76 26.66
CA GLN A 147 0.23 12.42 26.45
C GLN A 147 0.16 13.28 25.17
N THR A 148 1.11 13.16 24.25
CA THR A 148 1.00 13.79 22.93
C THR A 148 -0.03 13.08 22.07
N ASP A 149 -0.67 13.84 21.18
CA ASP A 149 -1.69 13.33 20.26
C ASP A 149 -1.03 12.60 19.09
N ALA A 150 -1.78 11.70 18.48
CA ALA A 150 -1.36 11.06 17.24
C ALA A 150 -2.21 11.52 16.06
N ILE A 151 -1.55 12.05 15.04
CA ILE A 151 -2.15 12.24 13.72
C ILE A 151 -2.16 10.89 13.01
N ARG A 152 -3.32 10.50 12.54
CA ARG A 152 -3.50 9.27 11.75
C ARG A 152 -3.39 9.59 10.27
N MET A 153 -2.47 8.91 9.60
CA MET A 153 -2.23 9.12 8.18
C MET A 153 -2.38 7.83 7.39
N GLN A 154 -2.83 7.95 6.15
CA GLN A 154 -2.98 6.81 5.23
C GLN A 154 -2.54 7.15 3.82
N LYS A 155 -2.14 6.11 3.10
CA LYS A 155 -1.82 6.18 1.66
C LYS A 155 -2.41 4.98 0.96
N VAL A 156 -3.15 5.22 -0.12
CA VAL A 156 -3.56 4.17 -1.04
C VAL A 156 -2.33 3.75 -1.84
N LEU A 157 -1.98 2.47 -1.74
CA LEU A 157 -0.87 1.88 -2.46
C LEU A 157 -1.37 1.40 -3.82
N ARG A 158 -0.68 1.83 -4.86
CA ARG A 158 -0.93 1.36 -6.23
C ARG A 158 0.30 0.60 -6.69
N TYR A 159 0.10 -0.36 -7.57
CA TYR A 159 1.22 -0.94 -8.30
C TYR A 159 2.01 0.20 -8.94
N SER A 160 3.34 0.10 -8.93
CA SER A 160 4.18 1.11 -9.55
C SER A 160 3.85 1.23 -11.04
N ALA A 161 4.03 2.43 -11.60
CA ALA A 161 3.84 2.63 -13.03
C ALA A 161 4.74 1.70 -13.89
N ASP A 162 5.86 1.25 -13.32
CA ASP A 162 6.79 0.32 -13.96
C ASP A 162 6.20 -1.10 -14.12
N GLU A 163 5.17 -1.46 -13.34
CA GLU A 163 4.43 -2.72 -13.44
C GLU A 163 3.10 -2.54 -14.22
N GLN A 164 2.73 -1.30 -14.56
CA GLN A 164 1.55 -1.03 -15.36
C GLN A 164 1.87 -1.29 -16.82
N ILE A 165 1.33 -2.36 -17.36
CA ILE A 165 1.33 -2.59 -18.81
C ILE A 165 0.36 -1.58 -19.41
N SER A 166 0.89 -0.49 -20.00
CA SER A 166 0.09 0.43 -20.80
C SER A 166 -0.23 -0.23 -22.12
N ARG A 167 -1.47 -0.64 -22.30
CA ARG A 167 -1.98 -1.14 -23.60
C ARG A 167 -2.95 -0.11 -24.17
N PRO A 168 -2.87 0.20 -25.46
CA PRO A 168 -3.85 1.08 -26.08
C PRO A 168 -5.23 0.41 -26.02
N LEU A 169 -6.19 1.15 -25.46
CA LEU A 169 -7.60 0.71 -25.45
C LEU A 169 -8.26 1.28 -26.70
N SER A 170 -8.77 0.40 -27.56
CA SER A 170 -9.63 0.82 -28.66
C SER A 170 -11.00 1.19 -28.10
N TRP A 171 -11.46 2.39 -28.40
CA TRP A 171 -12.77 2.84 -27.95
C TRP A 171 -13.89 2.00 -28.59
N LEU A 172 -14.83 1.56 -27.77
CA LEU A 172 -16.01 0.80 -28.18
C LEU A 172 -17.27 1.53 -27.70
N ALA A 173 -18.14 1.91 -28.63
CA ALA A 173 -19.42 2.51 -28.29
C ALA A 173 -20.32 1.44 -27.65
N GLN A 174 -20.96 1.77 -26.52
CA GLN A 174 -21.99 0.91 -25.95
C GLN A 174 -23.19 0.78 -26.87
N GLY A 175 -23.76 -0.40 -26.94
CA GLY A 175 -24.92 -0.69 -27.79
C GLY A 175 -26.25 -0.21 -27.22
N THR A 176 -26.33 0.04 -25.90
CA THR A 176 -27.55 0.51 -25.21
C THR A 176 -27.19 1.56 -24.15
N PRO A 177 -28.15 2.40 -23.69
CA PRO A 177 -27.87 3.45 -22.71
C PRO A 177 -27.38 2.97 -21.33
N PHE A 178 -27.49 1.67 -21.03
CA PHE A 178 -27.16 1.09 -19.73
C PHE A 178 -25.99 0.09 -19.74
N THR A 179 -25.34 -0.16 -20.87
CA THR A 179 -24.26 -1.14 -21.02
C THR A 179 -22.85 -0.53 -20.96
N CYS A 180 -22.68 0.68 -20.41
CA CYS A 180 -21.37 1.33 -20.33
C CYS A 180 -20.30 0.48 -19.61
N GLY A 181 -20.65 -0.20 -18.52
CA GLY A 181 -19.76 -1.10 -17.81
C GLY A 181 -19.34 -2.31 -18.65
N SER A 182 -20.28 -2.91 -19.37
CA SER A 182 -20.02 -4.04 -20.27
C SER A 182 -19.12 -3.65 -21.42
N ALA A 183 -19.40 -2.54 -22.09
CA ALA A 183 -18.56 -2.02 -23.18
C ALA A 183 -17.14 -1.71 -22.68
N SER A 184 -17.00 -1.14 -21.48
CA SER A 184 -15.71 -0.90 -20.85
C SER A 184 -14.95 -2.20 -20.60
N LEU A 185 -15.61 -3.23 -20.09
CA LEU A 185 -14.99 -4.54 -19.90
C LEU A 185 -14.58 -5.19 -21.23
N GLN A 186 -15.38 -5.07 -22.28
CA GLN A 186 -15.00 -5.54 -23.63
C GLN A 186 -13.76 -4.82 -24.16
N MET A 187 -13.63 -3.51 -23.95
CA MET A 187 -12.40 -2.76 -24.32
C MET A 187 -11.17 -3.33 -23.61
N VAL A 188 -11.28 -3.62 -22.32
CA VAL A 188 -10.19 -4.23 -21.53
C VAL A 188 -9.87 -5.63 -22.04
N LEU A 189 -10.87 -6.47 -22.27
CA LEU A 189 -10.69 -7.83 -22.80
C LEU A 189 -9.99 -7.81 -24.17
N SER A 190 -10.42 -6.92 -25.08
CA SER A 190 -9.79 -6.75 -26.39
C SER A 190 -8.33 -6.28 -26.31
N ALA A 191 -7.99 -5.47 -25.31
CA ALA A 191 -6.62 -5.02 -25.10
C ALA A 191 -5.71 -6.08 -24.47
N LEU A 192 -6.28 -6.98 -23.64
CA LEU A 192 -5.53 -8.01 -22.93
C LEU A 192 -5.41 -9.33 -23.70
N SER A 193 -6.37 -9.64 -24.56
CA SER A 193 -6.40 -10.87 -25.35
C SER A 193 -6.58 -10.56 -26.83
N SER A 194 -5.61 -10.97 -27.66
CA SER A 194 -5.70 -10.84 -29.13
C SER A 194 -6.82 -11.67 -29.75
N ASP A 195 -7.26 -12.71 -29.04
CA ASP A 195 -8.27 -13.65 -29.53
C ASP A 195 -9.69 -13.23 -29.15
N TYR A 196 -9.82 -12.21 -28.27
CA TYR A 196 -11.11 -11.69 -27.87
C TYR A 196 -11.63 -10.65 -28.88
N GLN A 197 -12.84 -10.90 -29.42
CA GLN A 197 -13.53 -9.95 -30.26
C GLN A 197 -14.82 -9.49 -29.59
N ALA A 198 -14.92 -8.17 -29.37
CA ALA A 198 -16.11 -7.56 -28.79
C ALA A 198 -17.33 -7.74 -29.73
N THR A 199 -18.44 -8.23 -29.19
CA THR A 199 -19.69 -8.36 -29.88
C THR A 199 -20.86 -7.78 -29.11
N PRO A 200 -21.95 -7.32 -29.77
CA PRO A 200 -23.15 -6.87 -29.10
C PRO A 200 -23.79 -7.92 -28.19
N ASN A 201 -23.70 -9.20 -28.57
CA ASN A 201 -24.24 -10.28 -27.76
C ASN A 201 -23.44 -10.48 -26.47
N ASP A 202 -22.11 -10.44 -26.53
CA ASP A 202 -21.25 -10.55 -25.33
C ASP A 202 -21.41 -9.33 -24.44
N GLU A 203 -21.63 -8.11 -25.00
CA GLU A 203 -21.95 -6.93 -24.26
C GLU A 203 -23.20 -7.10 -23.38
N LEU A 204 -24.28 -7.63 -23.96
CA LEU A 204 -25.50 -7.90 -23.22
C LEU A 204 -25.35 -9.07 -22.23
N GLU A 205 -24.54 -10.07 -22.55
CA GLU A 205 -24.24 -11.17 -21.64
C GLU A 205 -23.46 -10.69 -20.42
N ILE A 206 -22.43 -9.89 -20.61
CA ILE A 206 -21.68 -9.23 -19.52
C ILE A 206 -22.62 -8.36 -18.68
N TRP A 207 -23.47 -7.57 -19.32
CA TRP A 207 -24.45 -6.76 -18.60
C TRP A 207 -25.38 -7.61 -17.74
N ARG A 208 -25.95 -8.69 -18.29
CA ARG A 208 -26.81 -9.60 -17.55
C ARG A 208 -26.09 -10.24 -16.37
N GLU A 209 -24.85 -10.69 -16.55
CA GLU A 209 -24.02 -11.25 -15.48
C GLU A 209 -23.71 -10.23 -14.38
N ALA A 210 -23.45 -8.99 -14.76
CA ALA A 210 -23.09 -7.93 -13.83
C ALA A 210 -24.29 -7.32 -13.09
N THR A 211 -25.51 -7.50 -13.58
CA THR A 211 -26.72 -6.91 -12.99
C THR A 211 -27.58 -7.91 -12.22
N THR A 212 -27.59 -9.19 -12.57
CA THR A 212 -28.51 -10.20 -12.03
C THR A 212 -28.41 -10.40 -10.53
N ILE A 213 -27.25 -10.11 -9.94
CA ILE A 213 -27.01 -10.35 -8.51
C ILE A 213 -27.44 -9.16 -7.64
N PHE A 214 -27.60 -7.96 -8.22
CA PHE A 214 -27.74 -6.71 -7.47
C PHE A 214 -28.92 -5.81 -7.91
N MET A 215 -29.87 -6.34 -8.66
CA MET A 215 -31.04 -5.58 -9.11
C MET A 215 -32.02 -5.31 -7.95
N THR A 216 -31.76 -4.29 -7.17
CA THR A 216 -32.69 -3.84 -6.14
C THR A 216 -33.47 -2.58 -6.50
N SER A 217 -33.11 -1.84 -7.55
CA SER A 217 -33.87 -0.66 -8.01
C SER A 217 -33.49 -0.22 -9.43
N GLY A 218 -34.37 -0.40 -10.33
CA GLY A 218 -34.80 0.35 -11.50
C GLY A 218 -33.83 1.04 -12.48
N HIS A 219 -32.54 1.06 -12.30
CA HIS A 219 -31.60 1.72 -13.22
C HIS A 219 -30.56 0.71 -13.73
N GLY A 220 -30.73 0.23 -14.93
CA GLY A 220 -30.06 -0.86 -15.61
C GLY A 220 -28.52 -0.86 -15.74
N GLY A 221 -27.76 -0.18 -14.88
CA GLY A 221 -26.30 -0.17 -14.92
C GLY A 221 -25.66 -1.42 -14.32
N CYS A 222 -24.35 -1.62 -14.62
CA CYS A 222 -23.56 -2.70 -14.04
C CYS A 222 -23.10 -2.35 -12.63
N HIS A 223 -23.19 -3.31 -11.71
CA HIS A 223 -22.58 -3.17 -10.38
C HIS A 223 -21.07 -3.48 -10.43
N PRO A 224 -20.19 -2.72 -9.74
CA PRO A 224 -18.73 -2.97 -9.77
C PRO A 224 -18.33 -4.41 -9.41
N MET A 225 -18.98 -5.01 -8.38
CA MET A 225 -18.71 -6.41 -8.01
C MET A 225 -19.20 -7.39 -9.10
N GLY A 226 -20.33 -7.10 -9.75
CA GLY A 226 -20.82 -7.90 -10.86
C GLY A 226 -19.89 -7.86 -12.08
N LEU A 227 -19.33 -6.68 -12.39
CA LEU A 227 -18.32 -6.55 -13.44
C LEU A 227 -17.02 -7.30 -13.09
N ALA A 228 -16.58 -7.26 -11.85
CA ALA A 228 -15.42 -8.03 -11.40
C ALA A 228 -15.65 -9.55 -11.58
N LEU A 229 -16.82 -10.05 -11.23
CA LEU A 229 -17.19 -11.46 -11.43
C LEU A 229 -17.24 -11.82 -12.93
N ALA A 230 -17.82 -10.96 -13.77
CA ALA A 230 -17.86 -11.15 -15.22
C ALA A 230 -16.46 -11.16 -15.84
N ALA A 231 -15.54 -10.33 -15.33
CA ALA A 231 -14.13 -10.32 -15.71
C ALA A 231 -13.42 -11.64 -15.31
N GLN A 232 -13.65 -12.12 -14.09
CA GLN A 232 -13.08 -13.38 -13.60
C GLN A 232 -13.55 -14.59 -14.41
N LYS A 233 -14.82 -14.64 -14.77
CA LYS A 233 -15.36 -15.70 -15.65
C LYS A 233 -14.66 -15.74 -17.03
N ARG A 234 -14.13 -14.59 -17.47
CA ARG A 234 -13.38 -14.45 -18.73
C ARG A 234 -11.87 -14.58 -18.55
N GLY A 235 -11.43 -15.12 -17.39
CA GLY A 235 -10.01 -15.44 -17.12
C GLY A 235 -9.16 -14.28 -16.63
N LEU A 236 -9.76 -13.12 -16.31
CA LEU A 236 -9.03 -12.00 -15.72
C LEU A 236 -8.98 -12.09 -14.21
N THR A 237 -7.92 -11.57 -13.60
CA THR A 237 -7.89 -11.25 -12.17
C THR A 237 -8.45 -9.85 -12.00
N ALA A 238 -9.52 -9.72 -11.22
CA ALA A 238 -10.19 -8.44 -10.99
C ALA A 238 -10.16 -8.07 -9.50
N GLU A 239 -9.85 -6.81 -9.21
CA GLU A 239 -9.90 -6.21 -7.87
C GLU A 239 -10.87 -5.04 -7.89
N VAL A 240 -11.72 -4.94 -6.85
CA VAL A 240 -12.67 -3.83 -6.71
C VAL A 240 -12.21 -2.93 -5.56
N TRP A 241 -11.98 -1.67 -5.88
CA TRP A 241 -11.53 -0.65 -4.94
C TRP A 241 -12.66 0.33 -4.69
N LEU A 242 -13.13 0.40 -3.45
CA LEU A 242 -14.23 1.29 -3.02
C LEU A 242 -13.68 2.37 -2.10
N SER A 243 -14.21 3.59 -2.23
CA SER A 243 -13.79 4.74 -1.41
C SER A 243 -14.39 4.75 0.00
N GLU A 244 -15.48 4.00 0.21
CA GLU A 244 -16.21 3.95 1.48
C GLU A 244 -16.20 2.54 2.06
N GLU A 245 -16.07 2.45 3.42
CA GLU A 245 -16.10 1.18 4.15
C GLU A 245 -17.54 0.67 4.41
N GLU A 246 -18.56 1.32 3.90
CA GLU A 246 -19.93 0.83 4.07
C GLU A 246 -20.08 -0.50 3.35
N ALA A 247 -20.14 -1.56 4.15
CA ALA A 247 -20.54 -2.87 3.68
C ALA A 247 -21.90 -2.73 3.03
N PHE A 248 -22.02 -3.08 1.76
CA PHE A 248 -23.32 -3.30 1.16
C PHE A 248 -23.98 -4.41 1.95
N VAL A 249 -24.85 -4.03 2.88
CA VAL A 249 -25.75 -4.96 3.56
C VAL A 249 -26.79 -5.34 2.52
N CYS A 250 -26.71 -6.59 2.06
CA CYS A 250 -27.77 -7.23 1.27
C CYS A 250 -28.97 -7.50 2.16
#